data_9b72dc2fb6df7134de4ef8f2b046fb14
#
_entry.id   9b72dc2fb6df7134de4ef8f2b046fb14
#
_cell.length_a   1.000
_cell.length_b   1.000
_cell.length_c   1.000
_cell.angle_alpha   90.00
_cell.angle_beta   90.00
_cell.angle_gamma   90.00
#
_symmetry.space_group_name_H-M   'P 1'
#
loop_
_entity.id
_entity.type
_entity.pdbx_description
1 polymer ?
#
loop_
_entity_poly.entity_id
_entity_poly.type
_entity_poly.pdbx_seq_one_letter_code
_entity_poly.pdbx_strand_id
1 'polypeptide(L)'
;PYAICRYLRDDPQYRRDCRTDGKGADWKVYGRRYSIAGMKDMGYDKVCLKPDLDTFTVLPWRPQQGKVARFLCDLMDQEGREVPESSRYILKKVMDEAGQEGYSFDLDPECEFFLFETDEEGNPTTRTREKAGYLDVAPLDQGENARRDMILTLEEMGFEIESSITRTLRPSMR
;
A
#
# COMPACT_ATOMS: atom_id res chain seq x y z
N PRO A 1 6.76 -0.23 5.49
CA PRO A 1 7.22 0.77 4.52
C PRO A 1 6.92 0.26 3.11
N TYR A 2 6.27 1.11 2.31
CA TYR A 2 5.92 0.80 0.93
C TYR A 2 6.96 1.44 0.01
N ALA A 3 7.56 0.67 -0.88
CA ALA A 3 8.33 1.23 -1.96
C ALA A 3 7.48 1.21 -3.23
N ILE A 4 7.15 2.38 -3.75
CA ILE A 4 6.54 2.51 -5.07
C ILE A 4 7.69 2.56 -6.07
N CYS A 5 7.91 1.47 -6.78
CA CYS A 5 8.80 1.48 -7.93
C CYS A 5 8.04 2.01 -9.14
N ARG A 6 8.32 3.23 -9.58
CA ARG A 6 7.89 3.71 -10.90
C ARG A 6 8.66 2.94 -11.96
N TYR A 7 7.99 2.06 -12.65
CA TYR A 7 8.53 1.46 -13.86
C TYR A 7 8.30 2.44 -15.03
N LEU A 8 9.28 3.30 -15.30
CA LEU A 8 9.31 4.04 -16.55
C LEU A 8 9.95 3.12 -17.60
N ARG A 9 9.15 2.74 -18.61
CA ARG A 9 9.50 1.75 -19.64
C ARG A 9 10.73 2.11 -20.46
N ASP A 10 11.19 3.35 -20.41
CA ASP A 10 12.17 3.93 -21.34
C ASP A 10 13.41 4.59 -20.66
N ASP A 11 13.59 4.45 -19.34
CA ASP A 11 14.79 4.96 -18.69
C ASP A 11 15.89 3.88 -18.64
N PRO A 12 16.98 4.04 -19.40
CA PRO A 12 18.09 3.09 -19.42
C PRO A 12 18.78 2.91 -18.07
N GLN A 13 18.65 3.86 -17.16
CA GLN A 13 19.21 3.81 -15.82
C GLN A 13 18.47 2.81 -14.93
N TYR A 14 17.14 2.69 -15.09
CA TYR A 14 16.32 1.71 -14.38
C TYR A 14 16.44 0.29 -14.92
N ARG A 15 16.81 0.10 -16.19
CA ARG A 15 17.06 -1.23 -16.77
C ARG A 15 18.28 -1.94 -16.17
N ARG A 16 19.20 -1.21 -15.58
CA ARG A 16 20.41 -1.78 -14.97
C ARG A 16 20.17 -2.36 -13.57
N ASP A 17 19.18 -1.85 -12.86
CA ASP A 17 18.92 -2.23 -11.47
C ASP A 17 17.93 -3.41 -11.33
N CYS A 18 17.30 -3.84 -12.46
CA CYS A 18 16.34 -4.95 -12.52
C CYS A 18 16.78 -6.05 -13.50
N ARG A 19 18.05 -6.38 -13.60
CA ARG A 19 18.51 -7.50 -14.41
C ARG A 19 18.34 -8.80 -13.65
N THR A 20 17.51 -9.68 -14.19
CA THR A 20 17.59 -11.11 -13.95
C THR A 20 18.67 -11.68 -14.87
N ASP A 21 19.76 -12.13 -14.33
CA ASP A 21 20.81 -12.83 -15.07
C ASP A 21 20.54 -14.35 -15.18
N GLY A 22 19.29 -14.77 -15.07
CA GLY A 22 18.87 -16.15 -15.35
C GLY A 22 19.36 -17.20 -14.36
N LYS A 23 20.05 -16.84 -13.30
CA LYS A 23 20.53 -17.73 -12.26
C LYS A 23 20.01 -17.26 -10.90
N GLY A 24 18.84 -17.76 -10.53
CA GLY A 24 18.23 -17.54 -9.21
C GLY A 24 18.19 -16.07 -8.81
N ALA A 25 17.00 -15.51 -8.67
CA ALA A 25 16.78 -14.08 -8.47
C ALA A 25 17.53 -13.52 -7.25
N ASP A 26 18.80 -13.20 -7.42
CA ASP A 26 19.55 -12.38 -6.50
C ASP A 26 19.17 -10.92 -6.80
N TRP A 27 17.93 -10.56 -6.38
CA TRP A 27 17.40 -9.20 -6.49
C TRP A 27 18.14 -8.32 -5.50
N LYS A 28 19.40 -8.05 -5.82
CA LYS A 28 20.11 -6.95 -5.20
C LYS A 28 19.49 -5.68 -5.77
N VAL A 29 18.47 -5.12 -5.16
CA VAL A 29 18.10 -3.71 -5.32
C VAL A 29 19.25 -2.91 -4.69
N TYR A 30 20.42 -3.07 -5.30
CA TYR A 30 21.63 -2.43 -4.86
C TYR A 30 21.65 -1.03 -5.42
N GLY A 31 21.72 -0.10 -4.55
CA GLY A 31 22.20 1.22 -4.84
C GLY A 31 21.50 2.33 -4.11
N ARG A 32 20.23 2.22 -3.75
CA ARG A 32 19.58 3.29 -3.00
C ARG A 32 19.43 2.93 -1.54
N ARG A 33 20.18 3.63 -0.72
CA ARG A 33 20.05 3.60 0.72
C ARG A 33 19.03 4.65 1.13
N TYR A 34 18.07 4.24 1.94
CA TYR A 34 17.00 5.10 2.41
C TYR A 34 17.21 5.43 3.87
N SER A 35 17.04 6.71 4.20
CA SER A 35 16.86 7.14 5.59
C SER A 35 15.38 7.08 5.90
N ILE A 36 14.96 6.20 6.78
CA ILE A 36 13.57 6.04 7.20
C ILE A 36 13.44 6.61 8.61
N ALA A 37 12.41 7.43 8.84
CA ALA A 37 12.15 8.01 10.15
C ALA A 37 12.04 6.92 11.23
N GLY A 38 12.69 7.12 12.35
CA GLY A 38 12.75 6.16 13.46
C GLY A 38 13.83 5.07 13.32
N MET A 39 14.30 4.73 12.13
CA MET A 39 15.33 3.70 11.96
C MET A 39 16.68 4.14 12.51
N LYS A 40 17.00 5.41 12.41
CA LYS A 40 18.25 5.97 12.94
C LYS A 40 18.34 5.82 14.46
N ASP A 41 17.22 6.03 15.15
CA ASP A 41 17.13 5.88 16.62
C ASP A 41 17.31 4.42 17.06
N MET A 42 17.04 3.48 16.15
CA MET A 42 17.25 2.03 16.33
C MET A 42 18.64 1.56 15.88
N GLY A 43 19.53 2.49 15.51
CA GLY A 43 20.91 2.19 15.11
C GLY A 43 21.10 1.99 13.60
N TYR A 44 20.08 2.20 12.77
CA TYR A 44 20.15 2.07 11.31
C TYR A 44 20.19 3.43 10.63
N ASP A 45 21.36 3.94 10.33
CA ASP A 45 21.52 5.22 9.63
C ASP A 45 20.93 5.14 8.20
N LYS A 46 21.08 4.00 7.53
CA LYS A 46 20.52 3.71 6.21
C LYS A 46 20.08 2.25 6.11
N VAL A 47 18.98 2.03 5.42
CA VAL A 47 18.44 0.71 5.11
C VAL A 47 18.29 0.53 3.60
N CYS A 48 18.33 -0.71 3.14
CA CYS A 48 18.02 -1.11 1.78
C CYS A 48 16.63 -1.74 1.73
N LEU A 49 15.97 -1.66 0.57
CA LEU A 49 14.67 -2.29 0.34
C LEU A 49 14.85 -3.54 -0.51
N LYS A 50 14.40 -4.68 -0.01
CA LYS A 50 14.33 -5.95 -0.75
C LYS A 50 12.89 -6.18 -1.19
N PRO A 51 12.56 -6.10 -2.49
CA PRO A 51 11.20 -6.33 -2.95
C PRO A 51 10.75 -7.77 -2.70
N ASP A 52 9.54 -7.91 -2.21
CA ASP A 52 8.83 -9.17 -2.20
C ASP A 52 8.09 -9.33 -3.53
N LEU A 53 8.55 -10.24 -4.38
CA LEU A 53 8.06 -10.39 -5.75
C LEU A 53 6.63 -10.91 -5.82
N ASP A 54 6.20 -11.66 -4.82
CA ASP A 54 4.84 -12.20 -4.74
C ASP A 54 3.80 -11.09 -4.51
N THR A 55 4.28 -9.90 -4.10
CA THR A 55 3.45 -8.71 -3.90
C THR A 55 3.42 -7.76 -5.10
N PHE A 56 3.92 -8.20 -6.25
CA PHE A 56 3.91 -7.39 -7.47
C PHE A 56 2.49 -7.04 -7.89
N THR A 57 2.20 -5.74 -8.01
CA THR A 57 0.89 -5.26 -8.44
C THR A 57 1.04 -4.07 -9.37
N VAL A 58 0.39 -4.14 -10.54
CA VAL A 58 0.31 -3.00 -11.47
C VAL A 58 -0.85 -2.12 -11.01
N LEU A 59 -0.59 -0.81 -10.86
CA LEU A 59 -1.63 0.13 -10.43
C LEU A 59 -2.52 0.51 -11.63
N PRO A 60 -3.82 0.17 -11.62
CA PRO A 60 -4.68 0.31 -12.79
C PRO A 60 -5.05 1.76 -13.12
N TRP A 61 -5.04 2.66 -12.14
CA TRP A 61 -5.46 4.05 -12.32
C TRP A 61 -4.43 4.97 -13.01
N ARG A 62 -3.30 4.40 -13.50
CA ARG A 62 -2.23 5.16 -14.15
C ARG A 62 -1.88 4.70 -15.57
N PRO A 63 -2.84 4.23 -16.41
CA PRO A 63 -2.51 3.65 -17.70
C PRO A 63 -1.98 4.67 -18.71
N GLN A 64 -2.41 5.94 -18.63
CA GLN A 64 -2.06 6.99 -19.58
C GLN A 64 -0.66 7.59 -19.37
N GLN A 65 -0.09 7.42 -18.18
CA GLN A 65 1.22 7.96 -17.79
C GLN A 65 2.33 6.90 -17.76
N GLY A 66 2.09 5.78 -18.42
CA GLY A 66 2.91 4.59 -18.31
C GLY A 66 2.49 3.71 -17.13
N LYS A 67 2.82 2.42 -17.20
CA LYS A 67 2.48 1.48 -16.15
C LYS A 67 3.30 1.74 -14.90
N VAL A 68 2.65 1.82 -13.76
CA VAL A 68 3.27 1.92 -12.44
C VAL A 68 3.02 0.63 -11.70
N ALA A 69 4.06 0.03 -11.15
CA ALA A 69 3.95 -1.15 -10.32
C ALA A 69 4.34 -0.85 -8.86
N ARG A 70 3.78 -1.62 -7.95
CA ARG A 70 4.06 -1.59 -6.52
C ARG A 70 4.62 -2.94 -6.07
N PHE A 71 5.57 -2.87 -5.14
CA PHE A 71 6.01 -4.03 -4.33
C PHE A 71 5.92 -3.67 -2.86
N LEU A 72 5.64 -4.65 -2.02
CA LEU A 72 5.99 -4.59 -0.61
C LEU A 72 7.46 -4.99 -0.48
N CYS A 73 8.17 -4.35 0.44
CA CYS A 73 9.61 -4.60 0.60
C CYS A 73 9.94 -4.95 2.03
N ASP A 74 10.88 -5.88 2.19
CA ASP A 74 11.55 -6.11 3.46
C ASP A 74 12.68 -5.09 3.64
N LEU A 75 12.93 -4.71 4.90
CA LEU A 75 14.04 -3.83 5.24
C LEU A 75 15.29 -4.65 5.51
N MET A 76 16.37 -4.25 4.86
CA MET A 76 17.69 -4.87 5.01
C MET A 76 18.69 -3.83 5.53
N ASP A 77 19.61 -4.26 6.37
CA ASP A 77 20.74 -3.42 6.78
C ASP A 77 21.76 -3.27 5.65
N GLN A 78 22.89 -2.61 5.94
CA GLN A 78 23.93 -2.38 4.93
C GLN A 78 24.71 -3.66 4.56
N GLU A 79 24.67 -4.66 5.42
CA GLU A 79 25.26 -5.98 5.23
C GLU A 79 24.32 -6.97 4.55
N GLY A 80 23.07 -6.54 4.27
CA GLY A 80 22.07 -7.38 3.62
C GLY A 80 21.35 -8.34 4.57
N ARG A 81 21.37 -8.09 5.87
CA ARG A 81 20.59 -8.83 6.88
C ARG A 81 19.24 -8.15 7.06
N GLU A 82 18.21 -8.92 7.36
CA GLU A 82 16.90 -8.39 7.69
C GLU A 82 16.95 -7.53 8.95
N VAL A 83 16.17 -6.43 8.96
CA VAL A 83 16.04 -5.54 10.11
C VAL A 83 14.97 -6.08 11.04
N PRO A 84 15.32 -6.64 12.22
CA PRO A 84 14.37 -7.33 13.09
C PRO A 84 13.33 -6.39 13.73
N GLU A 85 13.58 -5.09 13.77
CA GLU A 85 12.65 -4.08 14.27
C GLU A 85 11.62 -3.65 13.20
N SER A 86 11.74 -4.16 11.98
CA SER A 86 10.75 -3.94 10.94
C SER A 86 9.42 -4.62 11.28
N SER A 87 8.31 -3.87 11.23
CA SER A 87 6.98 -4.42 11.50
C SER A 87 6.63 -5.61 10.60
N ARG A 88 7.07 -5.57 9.34
CA ARG A 88 6.86 -6.67 8.39
C ARG A 88 7.69 -7.91 8.78
N TYR A 89 8.92 -7.73 9.24
CA TYR A 89 9.74 -8.83 9.75
C TYR A 89 9.08 -9.50 10.96
N ILE A 90 8.64 -8.69 11.92
CA ILE A 90 7.97 -9.19 13.13
C ILE A 90 6.71 -9.98 12.76
N LEU A 91 5.88 -9.45 11.84
CA LEU A 91 4.68 -10.14 11.40
C LEU A 91 5.01 -11.49 10.76
N LYS A 92 5.94 -11.52 9.79
CA LYS A 92 6.36 -12.78 9.13
C LYS A 92 6.85 -13.80 10.14
N LYS A 93 7.69 -13.38 11.07
CA LYS A 93 8.22 -14.25 12.12
C LYS A 93 7.12 -14.88 12.97
N VAL A 94 6.15 -14.07 13.42
CA VAL A 94 5.04 -14.56 14.25
C VAL A 94 4.11 -15.48 13.44
N MET A 95 3.87 -15.17 12.16
CA MET A 95 3.10 -16.04 11.27
C MET A 95 3.79 -17.38 11.05
N ASP A 96 5.11 -17.40 10.88
CA ASP A 96 5.90 -18.62 10.73
C ASP A 96 5.86 -19.48 12.02
N GLU A 97 6.00 -18.85 13.20
CA GLU A 97 5.88 -19.52 14.50
C GLU A 97 4.48 -20.13 14.67
N ALA A 98 3.41 -19.37 14.37
CA ALA A 98 2.04 -19.87 14.43
C ALA A 98 1.81 -21.04 13.46
N GLY A 99 2.37 -20.96 12.23
CA GLY A 99 2.29 -22.01 11.24
C GLY A 99 2.96 -23.31 11.69
N GLN A 100 4.06 -23.24 12.42
CA GLN A 100 4.73 -24.42 13.01
C GLN A 100 3.85 -25.12 14.07
N GLU A 101 3.01 -24.35 14.75
CA GLU A 101 2.02 -24.87 15.72
C GLU A 101 0.69 -25.29 15.04
N GLY A 102 0.59 -25.17 13.71
CA GLY A 102 -0.58 -25.59 12.94
C GLY A 102 -1.70 -24.54 12.84
N TYR A 103 -1.41 -23.28 13.15
CA TYR A 103 -2.37 -22.18 13.03
C TYR A 103 -2.19 -21.42 11.72
N SER A 104 -3.30 -21.00 11.11
CA SER A 104 -3.37 -19.99 10.06
C SER A 104 -4.03 -18.72 10.61
N PHE A 105 -3.73 -17.58 9.98
CA PHE A 105 -4.24 -16.29 10.41
C PHE A 105 -4.74 -15.50 9.22
N ASP A 106 -6.04 -15.25 9.20
CA ASP A 106 -6.73 -14.46 8.19
C ASP A 106 -7.18 -13.12 8.79
N LEU A 107 -7.10 -12.06 7.99
CA LEU A 107 -7.52 -10.71 8.35
C LEU A 107 -8.54 -10.21 7.35
N ASP A 108 -9.61 -9.65 7.87
CA ASP A 108 -10.62 -8.91 7.12
C ASP A 108 -10.57 -7.43 7.54
N PRO A 109 -9.80 -6.59 6.81
CA PRO A 109 -9.62 -5.20 7.16
C PRO A 109 -10.78 -4.34 6.65
N GLU A 110 -11.34 -3.49 7.52
CA GLU A 110 -12.26 -2.43 7.13
C GLU A 110 -11.52 -1.10 6.94
N CYS A 111 -11.78 -0.42 5.82
CA CYS A 111 -11.25 0.92 5.58
C CYS A 111 -12.35 1.96 5.71
N GLU A 112 -12.37 2.68 6.81
CA GLU A 112 -13.32 3.78 7.06
C GLU A 112 -12.70 5.12 6.67
N PHE A 113 -13.42 5.95 5.94
CA PHE A 113 -12.94 7.27 5.50
C PHE A 113 -14.07 8.27 5.31
N PHE A 114 -13.71 9.55 5.25
CA PHE A 114 -14.60 10.64 4.91
C PHE A 114 -14.21 11.27 3.59
N LEU A 115 -15.21 11.65 2.78
CA LEU A 115 -15.02 12.44 1.58
C LEU A 115 -15.30 13.92 1.89
N PHE A 116 -14.29 14.75 1.78
CA PHE A 116 -14.41 16.20 1.99
C PHE A 116 -14.54 16.93 0.65
N GLU A 117 -15.29 18.04 0.69
CA GLU A 117 -15.35 18.97 -0.43
C GLU A 117 -14.02 19.69 -0.59
N THR A 118 -13.74 20.11 -1.82
CA THR A 118 -12.70 21.10 -2.09
C THR A 118 -13.30 22.52 -2.16
N ASP A 119 -12.48 23.52 -1.89
CA ASP A 119 -12.82 24.92 -2.17
C ASP A 119 -12.70 25.24 -3.68
N GLU A 120 -12.94 26.51 -4.06
CA GLU A 120 -12.88 26.98 -5.45
C GLU A 120 -11.46 26.89 -6.02
N GLU A 121 -10.45 26.93 -5.19
CA GLU A 121 -9.04 26.78 -5.55
C GLU A 121 -8.58 25.31 -5.60
N GLY A 122 -9.45 24.35 -5.23
CA GLY A 122 -9.16 22.92 -5.22
C GLY A 122 -8.47 22.42 -3.94
N ASN A 123 -8.38 23.23 -2.88
CA ASN A 123 -7.83 22.80 -1.60
C ASN A 123 -8.86 22.00 -0.80
N PRO A 124 -8.43 21.00 0.00
CA PRO A 124 -9.34 20.22 0.84
C PRO A 124 -9.95 21.07 1.95
N THR A 125 -11.24 20.88 2.20
CA THR A 125 -11.96 21.49 3.32
C THR A 125 -12.31 20.45 4.37
N THR A 126 -12.93 20.86 5.48
CA THR A 126 -13.50 19.96 6.49
C THR A 126 -15.01 19.75 6.31
N ARG A 127 -15.57 20.20 5.18
CA ARG A 127 -17.00 20.05 4.87
C ARG A 127 -17.23 18.75 4.12
N THR A 128 -18.25 18.01 4.53
CA THR A 128 -18.75 16.85 3.80
C THR A 128 -20.10 17.21 3.17
N ARG A 129 -20.37 16.69 1.98
CA ARG A 129 -21.72 16.76 1.37
C ARG A 129 -22.63 15.70 1.92
N GLU A 130 -22.09 14.65 2.48
CA GLU A 130 -22.81 13.47 2.86
C GLU A 130 -23.78 13.75 4.00
N LYS A 131 -25.04 13.47 3.75
CA LYS A 131 -26.14 13.53 4.72
C LYS A 131 -26.78 12.15 4.93
N ALA A 132 -26.21 11.15 4.28
CA ALA A 132 -26.70 9.78 4.33
C ALA A 132 -26.55 9.18 5.73
N GLY A 133 -27.52 8.39 6.10
CA GLY A 133 -27.45 7.51 7.25
C GLY A 133 -26.84 6.16 6.91
N TYR A 134 -26.85 5.25 7.89
CA TYR A 134 -26.38 3.88 7.71
C TYR A 134 -27.26 3.14 6.68
N LEU A 135 -26.61 2.54 5.67
CA LEU A 135 -27.24 1.83 4.56
C LEU A 135 -28.12 2.69 3.63
N ASP A 136 -28.04 4.01 3.71
CA ASP A 136 -28.70 4.85 2.72
C ASP A 136 -28.06 4.67 1.33
N VAL A 137 -28.87 4.92 0.31
CA VAL A 137 -28.48 4.85 -1.11
C VAL A 137 -28.65 6.20 -1.79
N ALA A 138 -28.18 6.33 -3.03
CA ALA A 138 -28.40 7.53 -3.81
C ALA A 138 -29.89 7.92 -3.87
N PRO A 139 -30.24 9.21 -3.78
CA PRO A 139 -29.38 10.40 -3.86
C PRO A 139 -28.83 10.90 -2.52
N LEU A 140 -29.17 10.26 -1.41
CA LEU A 140 -28.68 10.65 -0.08
C LEU A 140 -27.19 10.30 0.09
N ASP A 141 -26.81 9.11 -0.35
CA ASP A 141 -25.44 8.66 -0.46
C ASP A 141 -24.74 9.29 -1.66
N GLN A 142 -23.99 10.36 -1.43
CA GLN A 142 -23.23 11.05 -2.48
C GLN A 142 -21.83 10.46 -2.67
N GLY A 143 -21.40 9.55 -1.81
CA GLY A 143 -20.14 8.85 -1.87
C GLY A 143 -20.16 7.55 -2.69
N GLU A 144 -21.33 7.09 -3.14
CA GLU A 144 -21.51 5.80 -3.83
C GLU A 144 -20.58 5.63 -5.03
N ASN A 145 -20.50 6.63 -5.92
CA ASN A 145 -19.65 6.55 -7.11
C ASN A 145 -18.16 6.43 -6.74
N ALA A 146 -17.70 7.20 -5.77
CA ALA A 146 -16.30 7.12 -5.32
C ALA A 146 -15.97 5.73 -4.73
N ARG A 147 -16.87 5.17 -3.91
CA ARG A 147 -16.69 3.83 -3.37
C ARG A 147 -16.73 2.76 -4.46
N ARG A 148 -17.63 2.89 -5.43
CA ARG A 148 -17.70 1.99 -6.59
C ARG A 148 -16.39 1.99 -7.39
N ASP A 149 -15.83 3.16 -7.68
CA ASP A 149 -14.57 3.26 -8.41
C ASP A 149 -13.41 2.65 -7.62
N MET A 150 -13.40 2.82 -6.29
CA MET A 150 -12.42 2.17 -5.41
C MET A 150 -12.56 0.65 -5.44
N ILE A 151 -13.78 0.11 -5.34
CA ILE A 151 -14.04 -1.33 -5.37
C ILE A 151 -13.54 -1.92 -6.69
N LEU A 152 -13.99 -1.40 -7.83
CA LEU A 152 -13.60 -1.89 -9.14
C LEU A 152 -12.08 -1.84 -9.33
N THR A 153 -11.44 -0.80 -8.82
CA THR A 153 -9.98 -0.67 -8.85
C THR A 153 -9.28 -1.72 -7.98
N LEU A 154 -9.81 -1.99 -6.80
CA LEU A 154 -9.26 -3.01 -5.89
C LEU A 154 -9.46 -4.42 -6.44
N GLU A 155 -10.63 -4.72 -7.03
CA GLU A 155 -10.91 -5.99 -7.70
C GLU A 155 -9.95 -6.21 -8.88
N GLU A 156 -9.68 -5.17 -9.70
CA GLU A 156 -8.68 -5.24 -10.77
C GLU A 156 -7.26 -5.53 -10.23
N MET A 157 -6.98 -5.13 -9.00
CA MET A 157 -5.73 -5.44 -8.30
C MET A 157 -5.72 -6.82 -7.63
N GLY A 158 -6.82 -7.59 -7.70
CA GLY A 158 -6.94 -8.94 -7.18
C GLY A 158 -7.43 -9.02 -5.72
N PHE A 159 -8.01 -7.95 -5.17
CA PHE A 159 -8.66 -8.00 -3.86
C PHE A 159 -10.11 -8.49 -4.00
N GLU A 160 -10.55 -9.34 -3.08
CA GLU A 160 -11.96 -9.67 -2.90
C GLU A 160 -12.58 -8.62 -1.98
N ILE A 161 -13.67 -8.01 -2.43
CA ILE A 161 -14.39 -6.99 -1.66
C ILE A 161 -15.74 -7.55 -1.22
N GLU A 162 -15.92 -7.73 0.08
CA GLU A 162 -17.17 -8.25 0.63
C GLU A 162 -18.31 -7.25 0.57
N SER A 163 -18.06 -6.02 1.02
CA SER A 163 -19.10 -5.00 1.12
C SER A 163 -18.57 -3.58 1.05
N SER A 164 -19.46 -2.65 0.72
CA SER A 164 -19.21 -1.21 0.78
C SER A 164 -20.51 -0.50 1.15
N ILE A 165 -20.50 0.16 2.28
CA ILE A 165 -21.67 0.82 2.85
C ILE A 165 -21.37 2.24 3.31
N THR A 166 -22.43 3.06 3.42
CA THR A 166 -22.35 4.35 4.10
C THR A 166 -22.47 4.18 5.60
N ARG A 167 -21.76 5.02 6.35
CA ARG A 167 -21.92 5.17 7.80
C ARG A 167 -22.36 6.58 8.15
N THR A 168 -23.16 6.70 9.20
CA THR A 168 -23.57 7.99 9.75
C THR A 168 -22.39 8.69 10.40
N LEU A 169 -22.14 9.95 10.03
CA LEU A 169 -21.26 10.84 10.79
C LEU A 169 -21.77 10.97 12.23
N ARG A 170 -21.00 10.49 13.20
CA ARG A 170 -21.32 10.77 14.59
C ARG A 170 -21.08 12.26 14.86
N PRO A 171 -22.03 12.97 15.52
CA PRO A 171 -21.90 14.40 15.83
C PRO A 171 -20.74 14.78 16.77
N SER A 172 -19.95 13.82 17.23
CA SER A 172 -18.89 14.01 18.20
C SER A 172 -17.56 14.55 17.63
N MET A 173 -17.50 14.84 16.33
CA MET A 173 -16.36 15.54 15.72
C MET A 173 -16.70 17.02 15.47
N ARG A 174 -17.15 17.74 16.50
CA ARG A 174 -17.19 19.20 16.48
C ARG A 174 -16.00 19.77 17.23
#